data_5c3128b11c3bfce5b0502fd42dd0d4e7
#
_entry.id   5c3128b11c3bfce5b0502fd42dd0d4e7
#
_cell.length_a   1.000
_cell.length_b   1.000
_cell.length_c   1.000
_cell.angle_alpha   90.00
_cell.angle_beta   90.00
_cell.angle_gamma   90.00
#
_symmetry.space_group_name_H-M   'P 1'
#
loop_
_entity.id
_entity.type
_entity.pdbx_description
1 polymer ?
#
loop_
_entity_poly.entity_id
_entity_poly.type
_entity_poly.pdbx_seq_one_letter_code
_entity_poly.pdbx_strand_id
1 'polypeptide(L)'
;MHVDPGGQADQRVAVIIPAKDEAERIGMTVRAVKALPFVDLDLIVVVDDGSSDDTREVARQAGAVTVRHTVNRGKASSMETGAKVVAMRAIKGERPPLLLFLDADLADSAAEAAPLIEPVITGETDCTIAVLPKPAGAGGHGFVLGLSRWAIRRTTGWNPQAPLSGQRCLTTAAFQAALPLAAGWGVETDMTISLLSAGFSVKEVPVNFTHRVSRRDFKSQMHRLHQFIDVAKALGRLRARRVHVKPHKFLEAAVKQQPGRVYRAKPREVPGKDAKSAEQ
;
A
#
# COMPACT_ATOMS: atom_id res chain seq x y z
N MET A 1 15.16 -15.23 -21.57
CA MET A 1 15.73 -14.64 -20.35
C MET A 1 15.58 -15.69 -19.27
N HIS A 2 16.67 -16.34 -18.89
CA HIS A 2 16.67 -17.41 -17.88
C HIS A 2 16.38 -16.76 -16.52
N VAL A 3 15.27 -17.09 -15.91
CA VAL A 3 14.98 -16.74 -14.51
C VAL A 3 15.82 -17.70 -13.68
N ASP A 4 16.77 -17.14 -12.95
CA ASP A 4 17.63 -17.89 -12.04
C ASP A 4 16.79 -18.42 -10.85
N PRO A 5 16.57 -19.73 -10.71
CA PRO A 5 15.74 -20.27 -9.62
C PRO A 5 16.37 -20.14 -8.24
N GLY A 6 17.67 -19.76 -8.15
CA GLY A 6 18.36 -19.54 -6.89
C GLY A 6 18.04 -18.20 -6.20
N GLY A 7 17.53 -17.19 -6.93
CA GLY A 7 17.26 -15.87 -6.37
C GLY A 7 15.93 -15.73 -5.64
N GLN A 8 15.03 -16.71 -5.70
CA GLN A 8 13.71 -16.66 -5.05
C GLN A 8 13.73 -17.21 -3.62
N ALA A 9 14.62 -18.13 -3.31
CA ALA A 9 14.69 -18.79 -2.01
C ALA A 9 15.11 -17.85 -0.85
N ASP A 10 15.84 -16.77 -1.15
CA ASP A 10 16.36 -15.83 -0.14
C ASP A 10 15.52 -14.55 0.02
N GLN A 11 14.38 -14.42 -0.67
CA GLN A 11 13.58 -13.22 -0.56
C GLN A 11 12.71 -13.25 0.70
N ARG A 12 13.06 -12.41 1.68
CA ARG A 12 12.28 -12.25 2.91
C ARG A 12 11.14 -11.26 2.73
N VAL A 13 10.07 -11.45 3.52
CA VAL A 13 8.92 -10.55 3.59
C VAL A 13 8.78 -10.02 5.01
N ALA A 14 8.81 -8.70 5.17
CA ALA A 14 8.50 -8.02 6.40
C ALA A 14 7.02 -7.62 6.41
N VAL A 15 6.31 -7.93 7.49
CA VAL A 15 4.90 -7.55 7.66
C VAL A 15 4.81 -6.32 8.57
N ILE A 16 4.13 -5.28 8.11
CA ILE A 16 3.92 -4.05 8.85
C ILE A 16 2.42 -3.85 9.08
N ILE A 17 2.03 -3.78 10.35
CA ILE A 17 0.64 -3.69 10.77
C ILE A 17 0.46 -2.42 11.59
N PRO A 18 -0.02 -1.31 11.00
CA PRO A 18 -0.51 -0.16 11.76
C PRO A 18 -1.72 -0.56 12.58
N ALA A 19 -1.71 -0.29 13.89
CA ALA A 19 -2.79 -0.70 14.79
C ALA A 19 -3.19 0.45 15.73
N LYS A 20 -4.49 0.59 15.98
CA LYS A 20 -5.02 1.51 16.98
C LYS A 20 -6.34 0.98 17.54
N ASP A 21 -6.37 0.71 18.85
CA ASP A 21 -7.53 0.19 19.56
C ASP A 21 -8.08 -1.11 18.94
N GLU A 22 -7.18 -2.10 18.68
CA GLU A 22 -7.47 -3.39 18.02
C GLU A 22 -7.06 -4.61 18.87
N ALA A 23 -7.07 -4.49 20.21
CA ALA A 23 -6.69 -5.58 21.12
C ALA A 23 -7.45 -6.88 20.86
N GLU A 24 -8.74 -6.80 20.47
CA GLU A 24 -9.59 -7.97 20.20
C GLU A 24 -9.09 -8.82 19.03
N ARG A 25 -8.42 -8.21 18.01
CA ARG A 25 -8.14 -8.86 16.73
C ARG A 25 -6.66 -8.98 16.39
N ILE A 26 -5.86 -8.03 16.85
CA ILE A 26 -4.43 -7.95 16.47
C ILE A 26 -3.67 -9.24 16.76
N GLY A 27 -3.98 -9.93 17.85
CA GLY A 27 -3.34 -11.21 18.20
C GLY A 27 -3.64 -12.32 17.19
N MET A 28 -4.86 -12.39 16.67
CA MET A 28 -5.24 -13.34 15.61
C MET A 28 -4.55 -12.97 14.30
N THR A 29 -4.58 -11.68 13.92
CA THR A 29 -3.89 -11.17 12.72
C THR A 29 -2.41 -11.53 12.72
N VAL A 30 -1.70 -11.29 13.84
CA VAL A 30 -0.27 -11.64 13.97
C VAL A 30 -0.04 -13.13 13.85
N ARG A 31 -0.87 -13.97 14.47
CA ARG A 31 -0.75 -15.43 14.35
C ARG A 31 -1.01 -15.93 12.95
N ALA A 32 -2.00 -15.36 12.26
CA ALA A 32 -2.33 -15.72 10.88
C ALA A 32 -1.18 -15.40 9.91
N VAL A 33 -0.55 -14.22 10.02
CA VAL A 33 0.57 -13.86 9.14
C VAL A 33 1.83 -14.69 9.38
N LYS A 34 2.01 -15.29 10.58
CA LYS A 34 3.14 -16.20 10.85
C LYS A 34 3.08 -17.49 10.01
N ALA A 35 1.91 -17.86 9.56
CA ALA A 35 1.70 -19.04 8.72
C ALA A 35 1.93 -18.75 7.22
N LEU A 36 2.15 -17.48 6.83
CA LEU A 36 2.37 -17.11 5.44
C LEU A 36 3.76 -17.59 4.97
N PRO A 37 3.86 -18.05 3.71
CA PRO A 37 5.15 -18.37 3.11
C PRO A 37 6.01 -17.11 2.98
N PHE A 38 7.33 -17.27 3.09
CA PHE A 38 8.34 -16.21 2.92
C PHE A 38 8.34 -15.09 3.98
N VAL A 39 7.44 -15.13 4.97
CA VAL A 39 7.41 -14.15 6.06
C VAL A 39 8.56 -14.42 7.02
N ASP A 40 9.39 -13.40 7.23
CA ASP A 40 10.41 -13.40 8.28
C ASP A 40 9.75 -13.07 9.62
N LEU A 41 9.74 -14.03 10.53
CA LEU A 41 9.08 -13.92 11.83
C LEU A 41 9.66 -12.78 12.68
N ASP A 42 10.95 -12.47 12.49
CA ASP A 42 11.62 -11.35 13.19
C ASP A 42 11.26 -9.97 12.59
N LEU A 43 10.57 -9.97 11.45
CA LEU A 43 10.15 -8.78 10.74
C LEU A 43 8.62 -8.61 10.71
N ILE A 44 7.88 -9.22 11.64
CA ILE A 44 6.47 -8.90 11.87
C ILE A 44 6.41 -7.72 12.83
N VAL A 45 6.15 -6.53 12.31
CA VAL A 45 6.19 -5.26 13.05
C VAL A 45 4.78 -4.71 13.22
N VAL A 46 4.31 -4.61 14.45
CA VAL A 46 3.07 -3.91 14.80
C VAL A 46 3.41 -2.53 15.33
N VAL A 47 2.87 -1.50 14.69
CA VAL A 47 3.03 -0.11 15.14
C VAL A 47 1.74 0.33 15.82
N ASP A 48 1.76 0.38 17.14
CA ASP A 48 0.67 0.87 17.98
C ASP A 48 0.62 2.40 17.92
N ASP A 49 -0.38 2.94 17.26
CA ASP A 49 -0.54 4.38 17.04
C ASP A 49 -1.29 5.07 18.18
N GLY A 50 -0.80 4.86 19.41
CA GLY A 50 -1.32 5.47 20.62
C GLY A 50 -2.67 4.88 21.04
N SER A 51 -2.77 3.55 21.08
CA SER A 51 -3.97 2.85 21.56
C SER A 51 -4.23 3.13 23.04
N SER A 52 -5.50 3.13 23.40
CA SER A 52 -5.99 3.22 24.79
C SER A 52 -6.24 1.85 25.41
N ASP A 53 -6.26 0.79 24.64
CA ASP A 53 -6.44 -0.60 25.04
C ASP A 53 -5.10 -1.39 25.04
N ASP A 54 -5.19 -2.70 25.24
CA ASP A 54 -4.02 -3.59 25.32
C ASP A 54 -3.46 -4.02 23.95
N THR A 55 -3.77 -3.30 22.85
CA THR A 55 -3.35 -3.62 21.48
C THR A 55 -1.87 -4.01 21.40
N ARG A 56 -0.98 -3.18 21.99
CA ARG A 56 0.47 -3.41 21.96
C ARG A 56 0.86 -4.70 22.66
N GLU A 57 0.31 -4.93 23.83
CA GLU A 57 0.67 -6.10 24.66
C GLU A 57 0.18 -7.40 24.00
N VAL A 58 -1.05 -7.40 23.46
CA VAL A 58 -1.60 -8.54 22.72
C VAL A 58 -0.77 -8.85 21.48
N ALA A 59 -0.34 -7.83 20.73
CA ALA A 59 0.53 -8.01 19.57
C ALA A 59 1.89 -8.61 19.96
N ARG A 60 2.48 -8.13 21.06
CA ARG A 60 3.76 -8.61 21.61
C ARG A 60 3.66 -10.08 22.04
N GLN A 61 2.60 -10.44 22.76
CA GLN A 61 2.33 -11.82 23.19
C GLN A 61 2.09 -12.76 22.01
N ALA A 62 1.51 -12.26 20.92
CA ALA A 62 1.39 -13.01 19.66
C ALA A 62 2.74 -13.18 18.94
N GLY A 63 3.81 -12.49 19.38
CA GLY A 63 5.18 -12.61 18.91
C GLY A 63 5.55 -11.62 17.81
N ALA A 64 4.87 -10.47 17.74
CA ALA A 64 5.28 -9.37 16.87
C ALA A 64 6.33 -8.49 17.57
N VAL A 65 7.18 -7.86 16.77
CA VAL A 65 7.96 -6.71 17.19
C VAL A 65 7.01 -5.51 17.32
N THR A 66 6.96 -4.88 18.47
CA THR A 66 6.02 -3.78 18.71
C THR A 66 6.72 -2.46 18.90
N VAL A 67 6.23 -1.41 18.25
CA VAL A 67 6.63 -0.02 18.45
C VAL A 67 5.38 0.78 18.79
N ARG A 68 5.49 1.73 19.74
CA ARG A 68 4.37 2.56 20.15
C ARG A 68 4.66 4.03 19.87
N HIS A 69 3.70 4.72 19.27
CA HIS A 69 3.63 6.16 19.26
C HIS A 69 2.99 6.65 20.57
N THR A 70 3.54 7.68 21.17
CA THR A 70 2.98 8.28 22.41
C THR A 70 1.63 8.95 22.18
N VAL A 71 1.37 9.37 20.94
CA VAL A 71 0.12 9.99 20.49
C VAL A 71 -0.24 9.44 19.11
N ASN A 72 -1.51 9.50 18.75
CA ASN A 72 -1.97 9.13 17.41
C ASN A 72 -1.34 10.03 16.34
N ARG A 73 -0.56 9.44 15.43
CA ARG A 73 0.10 10.10 14.29
C ARG A 73 -0.51 9.75 12.94
N GLY A 74 -1.42 8.80 12.93
CA GLY A 74 -2.12 8.30 11.74
C GLY A 74 -1.38 7.20 10.98
N LYS A 75 -2.13 6.50 10.14
CA LYS A 75 -1.70 5.30 9.40
C LYS A 75 -0.39 5.50 8.62
N ALA A 76 -0.27 6.60 7.90
CA ALA A 76 0.94 6.91 7.13
C ALA A 76 2.20 6.93 8.00
N SER A 77 2.14 7.62 9.15
CA SER A 77 3.26 7.67 10.10
C SER A 77 3.60 6.30 10.66
N SER A 78 2.58 5.48 10.93
CA SER A 78 2.77 4.10 11.42
C SER A 78 3.40 3.21 10.36
N MET A 79 3.00 3.33 9.09
CA MET A 79 3.64 2.63 7.96
C MET A 79 5.12 3.03 7.82
N GLU A 80 5.43 4.32 7.88
CA GLU A 80 6.82 4.82 7.82
C GLU A 80 7.65 4.35 9.02
N THR A 81 7.07 4.36 10.22
CA THR A 81 7.74 3.87 11.43
C THR A 81 8.04 2.38 11.33
N GLY A 82 7.08 1.57 10.89
CA GLY A 82 7.27 0.14 10.67
C GLY A 82 8.36 -0.15 9.65
N ALA A 83 8.36 0.56 8.52
CA ALA A 83 9.39 0.41 7.49
C ALA A 83 10.79 0.81 7.99
N LYS A 84 10.91 1.84 8.85
CA LYS A 84 12.17 2.20 9.50
C LYS A 84 12.67 1.09 10.42
N VAL A 85 11.79 0.46 11.21
CA VAL A 85 12.16 -0.68 12.07
C VAL A 85 12.66 -1.85 11.24
N VAL A 86 11.99 -2.17 10.12
CA VAL A 86 12.46 -3.19 9.18
C VAL A 86 13.83 -2.85 8.62
N ALA A 87 14.04 -1.61 8.17
CA ALA A 87 15.33 -1.16 7.65
C ALA A 87 16.46 -1.24 8.69
N MET A 88 16.18 -0.93 9.96
CA MET A 88 17.17 -1.05 11.06
C MET A 88 17.55 -2.50 11.38
N ARG A 89 16.71 -3.47 11.01
CA ARG A 89 16.94 -4.92 11.17
C ARG A 89 17.46 -5.59 9.90
N ALA A 90 17.62 -4.82 8.81
CA ALA A 90 18.17 -5.33 7.57
C ALA A 90 19.62 -5.77 7.78
N ILE A 91 19.96 -6.96 7.28
CA ILE A 91 21.31 -7.50 7.34
C ILE A 91 22.11 -6.93 6.17
N LYS A 92 23.28 -6.39 6.49
CA LYS A 92 24.16 -5.79 5.47
C LYS A 92 24.61 -6.87 4.47
N GLY A 93 24.39 -6.61 3.17
CA GLY A 93 24.73 -7.54 2.10
C GLY A 93 23.61 -8.47 1.68
N GLU A 94 22.50 -8.52 2.42
CA GLU A 94 21.30 -9.26 2.01
C GLU A 94 20.36 -8.39 1.16
N ARG A 95 19.52 -9.08 0.39
CA ARG A 95 18.46 -8.41 -0.38
C ARG A 95 17.46 -7.76 0.57
N PRO A 96 17.08 -6.48 0.38
CA PRO A 96 16.06 -5.84 1.21
C PRO A 96 14.76 -6.65 1.18
N PRO A 97 14.09 -6.83 2.34
CA PRO A 97 12.83 -7.56 2.39
C PRO A 97 11.73 -6.82 1.62
N LEU A 98 10.77 -7.58 1.11
CA LEU A 98 9.51 -7.01 0.64
C LEU A 98 8.72 -6.48 1.84
N LEU A 99 7.93 -5.44 1.63
CA LEU A 99 7.07 -4.86 2.66
C LEU A 99 5.62 -5.24 2.39
N LEU A 100 5.05 -6.05 3.28
CA LEU A 100 3.63 -6.39 3.27
C LEU A 100 2.90 -5.54 4.31
N PHE A 101 2.05 -4.64 3.87
CA PHE A 101 1.19 -3.84 4.72
C PHE A 101 -0.17 -4.51 4.86
N LEU A 102 -0.61 -4.71 6.10
CA LEU A 102 -1.91 -5.30 6.43
C LEU A 102 -2.61 -4.47 7.51
N ASP A 103 -3.94 -4.44 7.48
CA ASP A 103 -4.73 -3.82 8.54
C ASP A 103 -4.80 -4.74 9.77
N ALA A 104 -4.93 -4.15 10.95
CA ALA A 104 -4.86 -4.86 12.23
C ALA A 104 -6.10 -5.73 12.52
N ASP A 105 -7.23 -5.44 11.88
CA ASP A 105 -8.55 -6.06 12.11
C ASP A 105 -8.86 -7.26 11.21
N LEU A 106 -7.90 -7.74 10.42
CA LEU A 106 -8.08 -8.87 9.50
C LEU A 106 -8.29 -10.22 10.20
N ALA A 107 -7.83 -10.36 11.44
CA ALA A 107 -7.89 -11.62 12.22
C ALA A 107 -7.35 -12.81 11.38
N ASP A 108 -8.05 -13.93 11.40
CA ASP A 108 -7.64 -15.16 10.71
C ASP A 108 -7.57 -14.99 9.18
N SER A 109 -8.35 -14.06 8.61
CA SER A 109 -8.30 -13.80 7.17
C SER A 109 -6.96 -13.23 6.68
N ALA A 110 -6.11 -12.76 7.58
CA ALA A 110 -4.76 -12.33 7.22
C ALA A 110 -3.90 -13.47 6.60
N ALA A 111 -4.26 -14.74 6.84
CA ALA A 111 -3.66 -15.90 6.17
C ALA A 111 -3.88 -15.91 4.65
N GLU A 112 -4.89 -15.20 4.16
CA GLU A 112 -5.19 -15.07 2.72
C GLU A 112 -4.28 -14.07 1.99
N ALA A 113 -3.24 -13.55 2.65
CA ALA A 113 -2.35 -12.54 2.06
C ALA A 113 -1.30 -13.11 1.07
N ALA A 114 -1.12 -14.43 0.99
CA ALA A 114 -0.13 -15.06 0.12
C ALA A 114 -0.20 -14.59 -1.36
N PRO A 115 -1.39 -14.44 -1.98
CA PRO A 115 -1.50 -13.94 -3.36
C PRO A 115 -0.96 -12.52 -3.59
N LEU A 116 -0.82 -11.71 -2.53
CA LEU A 116 -0.19 -10.39 -2.63
C LEU A 116 1.34 -10.48 -2.72
N ILE A 117 1.93 -11.51 -2.14
CA ILE A 117 3.37 -11.67 -2.02
C ILE A 117 3.97 -12.22 -3.32
N GLU A 118 3.37 -13.26 -3.88
CA GLU A 118 3.91 -14.03 -4.99
C GLU A 118 4.28 -13.19 -6.23
N PRO A 119 3.42 -12.26 -6.74
CA PRO A 119 3.76 -11.49 -7.93
C PRO A 119 4.93 -10.53 -7.70
N VAL A 120 5.19 -10.12 -6.45
CA VAL A 120 6.31 -9.23 -6.12
C VAL A 120 7.60 -10.03 -5.95
N ILE A 121 7.55 -11.22 -5.34
CA ILE A 121 8.69 -12.15 -5.22
C ILE A 121 9.18 -12.55 -6.59
N THR A 122 8.27 -12.91 -7.50
CA THR A 122 8.62 -13.35 -8.86
C THR A 122 9.09 -12.20 -9.76
N GLY A 123 9.00 -10.96 -9.30
CA GLY A 123 9.36 -9.78 -10.10
C GLY A 123 8.34 -9.45 -11.20
N GLU A 124 7.16 -10.04 -11.16
CA GLU A 124 6.07 -9.73 -12.10
C GLU A 124 5.63 -8.27 -11.95
N THR A 125 5.59 -7.77 -10.70
CA THR A 125 5.23 -6.39 -10.39
C THR A 125 6.03 -5.86 -9.20
N ASP A 126 6.17 -4.54 -9.10
CA ASP A 126 6.82 -3.89 -7.97
C ASP A 126 5.88 -3.70 -6.77
N CYS A 127 4.56 -3.69 -7.01
CA CYS A 127 3.55 -3.52 -5.98
C CYS A 127 2.27 -4.28 -6.31
N THR A 128 1.73 -5.00 -5.34
CA THR A 128 0.37 -5.56 -5.39
C THR A 128 -0.57 -4.79 -4.49
N ILE A 129 -1.84 -4.69 -4.88
CA ILE A 129 -2.93 -4.06 -4.14
C ILE A 129 -4.07 -5.07 -4.02
N ALA A 130 -4.54 -5.30 -2.81
CA ALA A 130 -5.65 -6.19 -2.54
C ALA A 130 -6.97 -5.66 -3.11
N VAL A 131 -7.69 -6.48 -3.85
CA VAL A 131 -9.08 -6.26 -4.25
C VAL A 131 -9.96 -7.16 -3.39
N LEU A 132 -10.74 -6.55 -2.54
CA LEU A 132 -11.64 -7.26 -1.61
C LEU A 132 -12.93 -7.65 -2.31
N PRO A 133 -13.57 -8.77 -1.90
CA PRO A 133 -14.91 -9.10 -2.33
C PRO A 133 -15.88 -7.95 -2.02
N LYS A 134 -16.76 -7.64 -2.95
CA LYS A 134 -17.77 -6.59 -2.71
C LYS A 134 -18.75 -7.11 -1.65
N PRO A 135 -18.90 -6.45 -0.50
CA PRO A 135 -19.93 -6.84 0.45
C PRO A 135 -21.31 -6.61 -0.18
N ALA A 136 -22.20 -7.58 -0.03
CA ALA A 136 -23.58 -7.45 -0.46
C ALA A 136 -24.21 -6.22 0.23
N GLY A 137 -24.70 -5.24 -0.52
CA GLY A 137 -25.35 -4.04 0.03
C GLY A 137 -24.43 -2.87 0.40
N ALA A 138 -23.15 -2.87 0.03
CA ALA A 138 -22.23 -1.77 0.28
C ALA A 138 -22.51 -0.54 -0.62
N GLY A 139 -23.44 0.28 -0.21
CA GLY A 139 -23.65 1.64 -0.72
C GLY A 139 -23.11 2.67 0.28
N GLY A 140 -21.98 3.32 0.03
CA GLY A 140 -21.54 4.37 0.95
C GLY A 140 -20.16 4.97 0.74
N HIS A 141 -19.26 4.33 0.03
CA HIS A 141 -17.92 4.84 -0.25
C HIS A 141 -17.81 5.51 -1.65
N GLY A 142 -18.92 5.68 -2.37
CA GLY A 142 -18.94 6.04 -3.77
C GLY A 142 -18.20 7.34 -4.10
N PHE A 143 -18.31 8.37 -3.26
CA PHE A 143 -17.73 9.67 -3.55
C PHE A 143 -16.20 9.70 -3.34
N VAL A 144 -15.70 9.22 -2.21
CA VAL A 144 -14.26 9.18 -1.90
C VAL A 144 -13.54 8.20 -2.84
N LEU A 145 -14.15 7.04 -3.07
CA LEU A 145 -13.68 6.04 -4.02
C LEU A 145 -13.61 6.62 -5.44
N GLY A 146 -14.66 7.34 -5.85
CA GLY A 146 -14.74 8.01 -7.14
C GLY A 146 -13.66 9.07 -7.32
N LEU A 147 -13.43 9.91 -6.29
CA LEU A 147 -12.39 10.94 -6.29
C LEU A 147 -10.98 10.31 -6.39
N SER A 148 -10.69 9.30 -5.57
CA SER A 148 -9.40 8.61 -5.61
C SER A 148 -9.15 7.95 -6.96
N ARG A 149 -10.15 7.26 -7.49
CA ARG A 149 -10.07 6.64 -8.82
C ARG A 149 -9.87 7.69 -9.92
N TRP A 150 -10.62 8.78 -9.87
CA TRP A 150 -10.47 9.90 -10.80
C TRP A 150 -9.07 10.51 -10.73
N ALA A 151 -8.54 10.71 -9.52
CA ALA A 151 -7.22 11.29 -9.33
C ALA A 151 -6.11 10.40 -9.89
N ILE A 152 -6.12 9.10 -9.56
CA ILE A 152 -5.16 8.14 -10.10
C ILE A 152 -5.27 8.09 -11.62
N ARG A 153 -6.47 7.92 -12.15
CA ARG A 153 -6.70 7.89 -13.60
C ARG A 153 -6.23 9.17 -14.29
N ARG A 154 -6.54 10.34 -13.72
CA ARG A 154 -6.16 11.64 -14.28
C ARG A 154 -4.65 11.84 -14.30
N THR A 155 -3.94 11.30 -13.33
CA THR A 155 -2.49 11.51 -13.14
C THR A 155 -1.67 10.46 -13.86
N THR A 156 -2.08 9.20 -13.82
CA THR A 156 -1.27 8.06 -14.28
C THR A 156 -1.86 7.34 -15.49
N GLY A 157 -3.11 7.60 -15.86
CA GLY A 157 -3.85 6.87 -16.88
C GLY A 157 -4.47 5.56 -16.39
N TRP A 158 -4.12 5.08 -15.20
CA TRP A 158 -4.63 3.83 -14.65
C TRP A 158 -6.01 4.02 -13.98
N ASN A 159 -6.88 3.03 -14.12
CA ASN A 159 -8.22 3.04 -13.52
C ASN A 159 -8.36 1.89 -12.51
N PRO A 160 -7.95 2.06 -11.25
CA PRO A 160 -7.95 1.01 -10.24
C PRO A 160 -9.37 0.61 -9.80
N GLN A 161 -9.53 -0.65 -9.40
CA GLN A 161 -10.76 -1.14 -8.75
C GLN A 161 -10.77 -0.82 -7.26
N ALA A 162 -9.60 -0.95 -6.59
CA ALA A 162 -9.43 -0.78 -5.15
C ALA A 162 -8.43 0.34 -4.78
N PRO A 163 -8.66 1.61 -5.18
CA PRO A 163 -7.71 2.72 -4.98
C PRO A 163 -7.43 3.06 -3.52
N LEU A 164 -8.32 2.64 -2.60
CA LEU A 164 -8.24 2.90 -1.16
C LEU A 164 -7.85 1.65 -0.35
N SER A 165 -7.45 0.57 -1.02
CA SER A 165 -7.01 -0.63 -0.31
C SER A 165 -5.66 -0.37 0.37
N GLY A 166 -5.62 -0.62 1.68
CA GLY A 166 -4.41 -0.50 2.50
C GLY A 166 -3.55 -1.75 2.50
N GLN A 167 -4.11 -2.90 2.08
CA GLN A 167 -3.38 -4.15 2.02
C GLN A 167 -2.57 -4.21 0.73
N ARG A 168 -1.24 -4.21 0.87
CA ARG A 168 -0.30 -4.11 -0.25
C ARG A 168 0.99 -4.84 0.06
N CYS A 169 1.55 -5.50 -0.94
CA CYS A 169 2.92 -5.96 -0.90
C CYS A 169 3.73 -5.20 -1.94
N LEU A 170 4.92 -4.70 -1.57
CA LEU A 170 5.76 -3.96 -2.50
C LEU A 170 7.24 -4.09 -2.18
N THR A 171 8.07 -3.81 -3.17
CA THR A 171 9.52 -3.76 -2.96
C THR A 171 9.90 -2.59 -2.05
N THR A 172 10.97 -2.73 -1.28
CA THR A 172 11.52 -1.64 -0.46
C THR A 172 11.87 -0.42 -1.32
N ALA A 173 12.36 -0.62 -2.54
CA ALA A 173 12.66 0.49 -3.47
C ALA A 173 11.40 1.25 -3.89
N ALA A 174 10.31 0.54 -4.19
CA ALA A 174 9.03 1.15 -4.50
C ALA A 174 8.49 1.97 -3.32
N PHE A 175 8.55 1.41 -2.09
CA PHE A 175 8.13 2.13 -0.90
C PHE A 175 8.95 3.42 -0.67
N GLN A 176 10.28 3.35 -0.81
CA GLN A 176 11.14 4.52 -0.68
C GLN A 176 10.80 5.63 -1.70
N ALA A 177 10.46 5.27 -2.93
CA ALA A 177 10.03 6.22 -3.96
C ALA A 177 8.70 6.91 -3.64
N ALA A 178 7.85 6.30 -2.80
CA ALA A 178 6.58 6.89 -2.36
C ALA A 178 6.75 7.86 -1.17
N LEU A 179 7.90 7.87 -0.51
CA LEU A 179 8.14 8.72 0.66
C LEU A 179 8.28 10.21 0.34
N PRO A 180 7.91 11.09 1.29
CA PRO A 180 7.13 10.83 2.50
C PRO A 180 5.65 10.59 2.15
N LEU A 181 5.00 9.68 2.87
CA LEU A 181 3.59 9.35 2.63
C LEU A 181 2.66 10.53 2.95
N ALA A 182 1.55 10.63 2.25
CA ALA A 182 0.52 11.60 2.59
C ALA A 182 -0.17 11.24 3.90
N ALA A 183 -0.43 12.24 4.73
CA ALA A 183 -1.18 12.02 5.96
C ALA A 183 -2.67 11.74 5.67
N GLY A 184 -3.32 11.05 6.60
CA GLY A 184 -4.76 10.79 6.58
C GLY A 184 -5.17 9.74 5.53
N TRP A 185 -6.40 9.85 5.08
CA TRP A 185 -7.04 8.90 4.17
C TRP A 185 -6.57 8.99 2.70
N GLY A 186 -5.65 9.89 2.42
CA GLY A 186 -5.06 10.04 1.09
C GLY A 186 -3.84 9.15 0.86
N VAL A 187 -3.37 8.43 1.87
CA VAL A 187 -2.10 7.69 1.83
C VAL A 187 -2.07 6.66 0.69
N GLU A 188 -3.13 5.89 0.52
CA GLU A 188 -3.21 4.84 -0.50
C GLU A 188 -3.23 5.43 -1.92
N THR A 189 -3.97 6.53 -2.10
CA THR A 189 -4.07 7.24 -3.38
C THR A 189 -2.75 7.89 -3.75
N ASP A 190 -2.12 8.61 -2.81
CA ASP A 190 -0.83 9.28 -2.99
C ASP A 190 0.28 8.28 -3.28
N MET A 191 0.35 7.18 -2.51
CA MET A 191 1.31 6.10 -2.74
C MET A 191 1.17 5.53 -4.15
N THR A 192 -0.06 5.21 -4.58
CA THR A 192 -0.30 4.66 -5.93
C THR A 192 0.17 5.61 -7.03
N ILE A 193 -0.15 6.91 -6.91
CA ILE A 193 0.27 7.92 -7.88
C ILE A 193 1.79 8.08 -7.87
N SER A 194 2.41 8.11 -6.69
CA SER A 194 3.86 8.26 -6.53
C SER A 194 4.61 7.08 -7.15
N LEU A 195 4.18 5.84 -6.90
CA LEU A 195 4.77 4.63 -7.48
C LEU A 195 4.72 4.66 -9.00
N LEU A 196 3.53 4.86 -9.57
CA LEU A 196 3.35 4.87 -11.01
C LEU A 196 4.08 6.04 -11.68
N SER A 197 4.14 7.20 -11.03
CA SER A 197 4.88 8.37 -11.52
C SER A 197 6.40 8.15 -11.48
N ALA A 198 6.89 7.34 -10.56
CA ALA A 198 8.30 6.94 -10.47
C ALA A 198 8.66 5.76 -11.40
N GLY A 199 7.69 5.22 -12.17
CA GLY A 199 7.91 4.16 -13.14
C GLY A 199 7.78 2.74 -12.58
N PHE A 200 7.38 2.57 -11.31
CA PHE A 200 7.09 1.26 -10.73
C PHE A 200 5.80 0.68 -11.29
N SER A 201 5.73 -0.64 -11.33
CA SER A 201 4.55 -1.38 -11.77
C SER A 201 3.63 -1.72 -10.60
N VAL A 202 2.33 -1.77 -10.90
CA VAL A 202 1.29 -2.09 -9.91
C VAL A 202 0.34 -3.14 -10.47
N LYS A 203 -0.08 -4.09 -9.62
CA LYS A 203 -1.05 -5.14 -9.96
C LYS A 203 -2.12 -5.24 -8.88
N GLU A 204 -3.39 -5.24 -9.28
CA GLU A 204 -4.50 -5.55 -8.39
C GLU A 204 -4.70 -7.06 -8.31
N VAL A 205 -4.81 -7.58 -7.08
CA VAL A 205 -4.92 -9.02 -6.79
C VAL A 205 -6.17 -9.27 -5.96
N PRO A 206 -7.09 -10.13 -6.41
CA PRO A 206 -8.24 -10.54 -5.60
C PRO A 206 -7.77 -11.32 -4.36
N VAL A 207 -8.30 -10.98 -3.19
CA VAL A 207 -8.04 -11.66 -1.91
C VAL A 207 -9.30 -11.71 -1.07
N ASN A 208 -9.44 -12.76 -0.26
CA ASN A 208 -10.64 -13.01 0.55
C ASN A 208 -10.51 -12.46 1.97
N PHE A 209 -10.01 -11.24 2.13
CA PHE A 209 -9.96 -10.61 3.45
C PHE A 209 -11.36 -10.26 3.96
N THR A 210 -11.53 -10.42 5.26
CA THR A 210 -12.73 -10.02 5.99
C THR A 210 -12.38 -8.91 6.97
N HIS A 211 -13.06 -7.78 6.86
CA HIS A 211 -12.92 -6.66 7.78
C HIS A 211 -14.10 -6.60 8.76
N ARG A 212 -13.89 -5.92 9.88
CA ARG A 212 -14.96 -5.54 10.78
C ARG A 212 -16.03 -4.75 10.03
N VAL A 213 -17.27 -5.20 10.08
CA VAL A 213 -18.41 -4.46 9.48
C VAL A 213 -18.62 -3.18 10.29
N SER A 214 -18.21 -2.04 9.74
CA SER A 214 -18.47 -0.72 10.36
C SER A 214 -19.98 -0.45 10.38
N ARG A 215 -20.57 -0.30 11.58
CA ARG A 215 -21.95 0.13 11.73
C ARG A 215 -22.15 1.52 11.15
N ARG A 216 -23.32 1.76 10.55
CA ARG A 216 -23.74 3.07 9.99
C ARG A 216 -24.08 4.02 11.13
N ASP A 217 -23.10 4.71 11.73
CA ASP A 217 -23.31 5.74 12.73
C ASP A 217 -23.05 7.12 12.17
N PHE A 218 -23.65 8.16 12.77
CA PHE A 218 -23.44 9.58 12.45
C PHE A 218 -21.95 9.96 12.48
N LYS A 219 -21.15 9.33 13.37
CA LYS A 219 -19.67 9.39 13.36
C LYS A 219 -19.07 9.01 12.01
N SER A 220 -19.68 8.08 11.28
CA SER A 220 -19.19 7.62 9.97
C SER A 220 -19.41 8.64 8.84
N GLN A 221 -20.33 9.60 8.99
CA GLN A 221 -20.54 10.66 7.98
C GLN A 221 -19.54 11.80 8.14
N MET A 222 -19.26 12.20 9.39
CA MET A 222 -18.19 13.18 9.70
C MET A 222 -16.83 12.63 9.27
N HIS A 223 -16.61 11.33 9.49
CA HIS A 223 -15.41 10.60 9.07
C HIS A 223 -15.23 10.63 7.54
N ARG A 224 -16.31 10.52 6.76
CA ARG A 224 -16.30 10.62 5.29
C ARG A 224 -15.91 12.01 4.77
N LEU A 225 -16.33 13.07 5.44
CA LEU A 225 -15.92 14.42 5.08
C LEU A 225 -14.43 14.63 5.31
N HIS A 226 -13.88 14.13 6.43
CA HIS A 226 -12.43 14.16 6.68
C HIS A 226 -11.66 13.34 5.64
N GLN A 227 -12.15 12.16 5.26
CA GLN A 227 -11.57 11.36 4.18
C GLN A 227 -11.48 12.15 2.86
N PHE A 228 -12.53 12.84 2.49
CA PHE A 228 -12.55 13.67 1.29
C PHE A 228 -11.51 14.80 1.35
N ILE A 229 -11.46 15.52 2.47
CA ILE A 229 -10.50 16.61 2.68
C ILE A 229 -9.06 16.08 2.61
N ASP A 230 -8.78 14.92 3.19
CA ASP A 230 -7.44 14.34 3.20
C ASP A 230 -6.98 13.88 1.81
N VAL A 231 -7.87 13.26 1.02
CA VAL A 231 -7.58 12.94 -0.38
C VAL A 231 -7.36 14.21 -1.19
N ALA A 232 -8.16 15.26 -0.99
CA ALA A 232 -7.98 16.55 -1.67
C ALA A 232 -6.65 17.23 -1.30
N LYS A 233 -6.25 17.18 -0.01
CA LYS A 233 -4.93 17.66 0.45
C LYS A 233 -3.78 16.86 -0.15
N ALA A 234 -3.88 15.52 -0.23
CA ALA A 234 -2.88 14.67 -0.85
C ALA A 234 -2.68 15.06 -2.33
N LEU A 235 -3.76 15.30 -3.06
CA LEU A 235 -3.70 15.79 -4.45
C LEU A 235 -3.07 17.19 -4.57
N GLY A 236 -3.34 18.08 -3.62
CA GLY A 236 -2.67 19.39 -3.52
C GLY A 236 -1.16 19.27 -3.34
N ARG A 237 -0.70 18.34 -2.48
CA ARG A 237 0.73 18.05 -2.26
C ARG A 237 1.41 17.47 -3.51
N LEU A 238 0.76 16.56 -4.21
CA LEU A 238 1.27 16.01 -5.47
C LEU A 238 1.48 17.11 -6.52
N ARG A 239 0.55 18.07 -6.61
CA ARG A 239 0.72 19.26 -7.46
C ARG A 239 1.90 20.13 -7.03
N ALA A 240 2.06 20.38 -5.73
CA ALA A 240 3.15 21.19 -5.19
C ALA A 240 4.52 20.53 -5.41
N ARG A 241 4.60 19.19 -5.38
CA ARG A 241 5.82 18.43 -5.70
C ARG A 241 6.19 18.44 -7.18
N ARG A 242 5.46 19.20 -8.03
CA ARG A 242 5.65 19.24 -9.47
C ARG A 242 5.63 17.84 -10.12
N VAL A 243 4.85 16.93 -9.62
CA VAL A 243 4.49 15.72 -10.35
C VAL A 243 3.61 16.16 -11.52
N HIS A 244 4.24 16.84 -12.48
CA HIS A 244 3.63 17.29 -13.73
C HIS A 244 3.52 16.09 -14.65
N VAL A 245 2.52 15.27 -14.42
CA VAL A 245 2.04 14.35 -15.44
C VAL A 245 1.19 15.20 -16.37
N LYS A 246 1.71 15.56 -17.55
CA LYS A 246 0.86 16.13 -18.60
C LYS A 246 -0.30 15.17 -18.79
N PRO A 247 -1.55 15.67 -18.86
CA PRO A 247 -2.67 14.79 -19.16
C PRO A 247 -2.35 14.08 -20.47
N HIS A 248 -2.14 12.78 -20.42
CA HIS A 248 -2.10 11.98 -21.62
C HIS A 248 -3.43 12.24 -22.33
N LYS A 249 -3.38 12.74 -23.56
CA LYS A 249 -4.50 12.61 -24.46
C LYS A 249 -4.80 11.13 -24.49
N PHE A 250 -5.96 10.75 -23.96
CA PHE A 250 -6.38 9.37 -23.92
C PHE A 250 -6.39 8.88 -25.35
N LEU A 251 -5.40 8.09 -25.72
CA LEU A 251 -5.53 7.20 -26.87
C LEU A 251 -6.70 6.27 -26.50
N GLU A 252 -7.71 6.32 -27.33
CA GLU A 252 -8.86 5.45 -27.39
C GLU A 252 -8.45 3.99 -27.37
N ALA A 253 -8.34 3.45 -26.22
CA ALA A 253 -8.54 2.06 -25.89
C ALA A 253 -8.56 2.03 -24.37
N ALA A 254 -9.70 2.41 -23.78
CA ALA A 254 -10.09 1.85 -22.49
C ALA A 254 -10.23 0.33 -22.71
N VAL A 255 -9.10 -0.35 -22.88
CA VAL A 255 -9.03 -1.80 -22.67
C VAL A 255 -9.61 -1.97 -21.30
N LYS A 256 -10.78 -2.62 -21.20
CA LYS A 256 -11.36 -3.05 -19.92
C LYS A 256 -10.23 -3.76 -19.20
N GLN A 257 -9.62 -3.05 -18.23
CA GLN A 257 -8.52 -3.59 -17.48
C GLN A 257 -9.09 -4.73 -16.65
N GLN A 258 -8.74 -5.94 -17.04
CA GLN A 258 -9.14 -7.13 -16.31
C GLN A 258 -8.35 -7.17 -14.99
N PRO A 259 -8.98 -7.58 -13.86
CA PRO A 259 -8.26 -7.89 -12.63
C PRO A 259 -7.07 -8.81 -12.92
N GLY A 260 -5.95 -8.56 -12.27
CA GLY A 260 -4.76 -9.40 -12.41
C GLY A 260 -3.75 -8.95 -13.48
N ARG A 261 -3.99 -7.91 -14.28
CA ARG A 261 -2.97 -7.36 -15.17
C ARG A 261 -2.03 -6.39 -14.44
N VAL A 262 -0.73 -6.52 -14.74
CA VAL A 262 0.28 -5.56 -14.30
C VAL A 262 0.10 -4.25 -15.07
N TYR A 263 0.08 -3.14 -14.35
CA TYR A 263 0.08 -1.82 -14.92
C TYR A 263 1.41 -1.11 -14.62
N ARG A 264 2.03 -0.57 -15.67
CA ARG A 264 3.20 0.31 -15.57
C ARG A 264 2.91 1.57 -16.36
N ALA A 265 3.03 2.73 -15.74
CA ALA A 265 2.94 4.00 -16.46
C ALA A 265 4.10 4.08 -17.48
N LYS A 266 3.81 4.55 -18.70
CA LYS A 266 4.90 4.76 -19.68
C LYS A 266 5.89 5.77 -19.12
N PRO A 267 7.20 5.52 -19.20
CA PRO A 267 8.23 6.50 -18.85
C PRO A 267 7.99 7.78 -19.64
N ARG A 268 8.21 8.91 -18.99
CA ARG A 268 8.16 10.21 -19.64
C ARG A 268 9.35 10.29 -20.59
N GLU A 269 9.12 10.45 -21.88
CA GLU A 269 10.15 10.96 -22.79
C GLU A 269 10.49 12.37 -22.30
N VAL A 270 11.67 12.55 -21.72
CA VAL A 270 12.23 13.87 -21.46
C VAL A 270 12.60 14.39 -22.85
N PRO A 271 12.04 15.52 -23.33
CA PRO A 271 12.48 16.11 -24.59
C PRO A 271 14.00 16.33 -24.49
N GLY A 272 14.75 15.70 -25.37
CA GLY A 272 16.19 15.73 -25.37
C GLY A 272 16.70 17.16 -25.34
N LYS A 273 17.67 17.43 -24.47
CA LYS A 273 18.49 18.66 -24.47
C LYS A 273 19.50 18.68 -25.60
N ASP A 274 19.47 17.74 -26.52
CA ASP A 274 20.52 17.48 -27.50
C ASP A 274 20.14 17.86 -28.95
N ALA A 275 19.39 18.96 -29.12
CA ALA A 275 19.11 19.48 -30.45
C ALA A 275 19.56 20.96 -30.65
N LYS A 276 20.67 21.38 -30.02
CA LYS A 276 21.24 22.70 -30.25
C LYS A 276 22.79 22.73 -30.15
N SER A 277 23.49 21.78 -30.74
CA SER A 277 24.94 21.88 -30.88
C SER A 277 25.50 21.18 -32.13
N ALA A 278 24.76 21.22 -33.24
CA ALA A 278 25.24 20.74 -34.53
C ALA A 278 24.89 21.72 -35.66
N GLU A 279 25.04 23.01 -35.41
CA GLU A 279 25.14 24.06 -36.46
C GLU A 279 25.91 25.26 -35.89
N GLN A 280 27.23 25.11 -35.89
CA GLN A 280 28.19 26.21 -36.05
C GLN A 280 29.51 25.63 -36.56
#